data_41ff3decbf58700c7c4903b5e1a6908f
#
_entry.id   41ff3decbf58700c7c4903b5e1a6908f
#
_cell.length_a   1.000
_cell.length_b   1.000
_cell.length_c   1.000
_cell.angle_alpha   90.00
_cell.angle_beta   90.00
_cell.angle_gamma   90.00
#
_symmetry.space_group_name_H-M   'P 1'
#
loop_
_entity.id
_entity.type
_entity.pdbx_description
1 polymer ?
#
loop_
_entity_poly.entity_id
_entity_poly.type
_entity_poly.pdbx_seq_one_letter_code
_entity_poly.pdbx_strand_id
1 'polypeptide(L)' 'MEIIYNGRKVVSAVRRIGTNWLLETTIWPPTADGTDDPQLIQTIGAASESEEEAHTKAIKIGKQLIDANCI' A
#
# COMPACT_ATOMS: atom_id res chain seq x y z
N MET A 1 1.98 1.61 8.00
CA MET A 1 0.56 1.97 8.18
C MET A 1 -0.31 0.84 7.63
N GLU A 2 -1.36 0.52 8.33
CA GLU A 2 -2.27 -0.57 7.95
C GLU A 2 -3.70 -0.11 8.08
N ILE A 3 -4.52 -0.41 7.08
CA ILE A 3 -5.96 -0.12 7.09
C ILE A 3 -6.74 -1.30 6.54
N ILE A 4 -8.04 -1.32 6.82
CA ILE A 4 -8.99 -2.22 6.16
C ILE A 4 -9.85 -1.37 5.22
N TYR A 5 -9.87 -1.73 3.95
CA TYR A 5 -10.64 -1.02 2.93
C TYR A 5 -11.45 -2.02 2.10
N ASN A 6 -12.76 -1.87 2.09
CA ASN A 6 -13.68 -2.80 1.42
C ASN A 6 -13.42 -4.26 1.80
N GLY A 7 -13.17 -4.51 3.09
CA GLY A 7 -12.90 -5.84 3.61
C GLY A 7 -11.49 -6.37 3.32
N ARG A 8 -10.66 -5.61 2.63
CA ARG A 8 -9.29 -6.01 2.30
C ARG A 8 -8.29 -5.29 3.21
N LYS A 9 -7.26 -6.00 3.62
CA LYS A 9 -6.16 -5.43 4.39
C LYS A 9 -5.19 -4.75 3.43
N VAL A 10 -4.88 -3.48 3.67
CA VAL A 10 -3.92 -2.70 2.91
C VAL A 10 -2.82 -2.22 3.85
N VAL A 11 -1.58 -2.56 3.55
CA VAL A 11 -0.43 -2.17 4.35
C VAL A 11 0.51 -1.32 3.51
N SER A 12 0.94 -0.19 4.06
CA SER A 12 1.96 0.63 3.43
C SER A 12 3.27 0.51 4.18
N ALA A 13 4.36 0.37 3.42
CA ALA A 13 5.70 0.46 3.93
C ALA A 13 6.44 1.52 3.12
N VAL A 14 7.25 2.33 3.76
CA VAL A 14 7.99 3.38 3.06
C VAL A 14 9.45 3.34 3.46
N ARG A 15 10.31 3.70 2.52
CA ARG A 15 11.74 3.73 2.73
C ARG A 15 12.31 4.98 2.06
N ARG A 16 13.14 5.70 2.77
CA ARG A 16 13.80 6.87 2.20
C ARG A 16 15.03 6.44 1.41
N ILE A 17 15.14 6.93 0.17
CA ILE A 17 16.28 6.70 -0.70
C ILE A 17 16.74 8.07 -1.21
N GLY A 18 17.81 8.61 -0.61
CA GLY A 18 18.27 9.94 -0.95
C GLY A 18 17.21 11.00 -0.66
N THR A 19 16.77 11.72 -1.68
CA THR A 19 15.71 12.73 -1.59
C THR A 19 14.33 12.19 -1.94
N ASN A 20 14.25 10.93 -2.34
CA ASN A 20 13.00 10.29 -2.74
C ASN A 20 12.58 9.24 -1.72
N TRP A 21 11.34 8.78 -1.85
CA TRP A 21 10.80 7.70 -1.04
C TRP A 21 10.42 6.52 -1.91
N LEU A 22 10.71 5.32 -1.44
CA LEU A 22 10.22 4.09 -2.04
C LEU A 22 8.95 3.70 -1.28
N LEU A 23 7.82 3.64 -1.99
CA LEU A 23 6.53 3.31 -1.42
C LEU A 23 6.15 1.89 -1.80
N GLU A 24 5.81 1.08 -0.81
CA GLU A 24 5.34 -0.29 -1.05
C GLU A 24 3.94 -0.43 -0.50
N THR A 25 3.02 -0.85 -1.35
CA THR A 25 1.63 -1.13 -0.97
C THR A 25 1.38 -2.61 -1.12
N THR A 26 0.95 -3.26 -0.05
CA THR A 26 0.63 -4.69 -0.03
C THR A 26 -0.85 -4.85 0.26
N ILE A 27 -1.54 -5.64 -0.56
CA ILE A 27 -2.99 -5.84 -0.46
C ILE A 27 -3.29 -7.33 -0.35
N TRP A 28 -4.09 -7.72 0.67
CA TRP A 28 -4.54 -9.09 0.87
C TRP A 28 -5.95 -9.29 0.35
N PRO A 29 -6.33 -10.53 -0.01
CA PRO A 29 -7.71 -10.83 -0.41
C PRO A 29 -8.68 -10.66 0.76
N PRO A 30 -9.99 -10.45 0.49
CA PRO A 30 -10.98 -10.19 1.53
C PRO A 30 -11.11 -11.32 2.56
N THR A 31 -10.76 -12.55 2.17
CA THR A 31 -10.89 -13.73 3.04
C THR A 31 -9.57 -14.14 3.69
N ALA A 32 -8.53 -13.28 3.62
CA ALA A 32 -7.23 -13.60 4.19
C ALA A 32 -7.35 -13.75 5.70
N ASP A 33 -6.77 -14.81 6.25
CA ASP A 33 -6.79 -15.11 7.67
C ASP A 33 -5.48 -14.75 8.38
N GLY A 34 -4.56 -14.10 7.67
CA GLY A 34 -3.26 -13.71 8.19
C GLY A 34 -2.15 -14.69 7.86
N THR A 35 -2.50 -15.88 7.35
CA THR A 35 -1.51 -16.86 6.90
C THR A 35 -1.38 -16.91 5.38
N ASP A 36 -2.31 -16.27 4.67
CA ASP A 36 -2.30 -16.23 3.22
C ASP A 36 -1.27 -15.24 2.69
N ASP A 37 -0.78 -15.51 1.49
CA ASP A 37 0.11 -14.59 0.79
C ASP A 37 -0.66 -13.37 0.32
N PRO A 38 0.02 -12.21 0.22
CA PRO A 38 -0.61 -11.01 -0.35
C PRO A 38 -1.08 -11.26 -1.78
N GLN A 39 -2.20 -10.68 -2.15
CA GLN A 39 -2.72 -10.77 -3.51
C GLN A 39 -1.95 -9.86 -4.46
N LEU A 40 -1.50 -8.72 -3.99
CA LEU A 40 -0.77 -7.74 -4.78
C LEU A 40 0.27 -7.04 -3.92
N ILE A 41 1.46 -6.83 -4.50
CA ILE A 41 2.49 -5.98 -3.92
C ILE A 41 2.89 -4.99 -5.00
N GLN A 42 2.67 -3.70 -4.75
CA GLN A 42 3.01 -2.62 -5.66
C GLN A 42 4.10 -1.76 -5.05
N THR A 43 5.20 -1.55 -5.78
CA THR A 43 6.30 -0.73 -5.33
C THR A 43 6.51 0.42 -6.32
N ILE A 44 6.54 1.65 -5.82
CA ILE A 44 6.80 2.82 -6.65
C ILE A 44 7.75 3.78 -5.94
N GLY A 45 8.46 4.58 -6.74
CA GLY A 45 9.24 5.70 -6.22
C GLY A 45 8.42 6.98 -6.31
N ALA A 46 8.48 7.82 -5.28
CA ALA A 46 7.77 9.09 -5.28
C ALA A 46 8.50 10.11 -4.42
N ALA A 47 8.36 11.38 -4.80
CA ALA A 47 8.80 12.49 -3.97
C ALA A 47 7.77 12.71 -2.88
N SER A 48 8.22 12.89 -1.63
CA SER A 48 7.34 13.18 -0.50
C SER A 48 8.09 14.06 0.48
N GLU A 49 7.36 14.90 1.20
CA GLU A 49 7.95 15.81 2.18
C GLU A 49 8.19 15.13 3.53
N SER A 50 7.42 14.07 3.81
CA SER A 50 7.51 13.37 5.09
C SER A 50 7.14 11.90 4.93
N GLU A 51 7.50 11.10 5.94
CA GLU A 51 7.13 9.71 6.00
C GLU A 51 5.61 9.53 6.03
N GLU A 52 4.91 10.37 6.78
CA GLU A 52 3.45 10.34 6.87
C GLU A 52 2.82 10.56 5.49
N GLU A 53 3.31 11.55 4.75
CA GLU A 53 2.83 11.81 3.39
C GLU A 53 3.10 10.62 2.47
N ALA A 54 4.26 9.99 2.60
CA ALA A 54 4.61 8.81 1.82
C ALA A 54 3.64 7.65 2.10
N HIS A 55 3.33 7.39 3.38
CA HIS A 55 2.33 6.38 3.75
C HIS A 55 0.95 6.72 3.18
N THR A 56 0.54 7.97 3.25
CA THR A 56 -0.75 8.43 2.70
C THR A 56 -0.83 8.15 1.19
N LYS A 57 0.24 8.43 0.47
CA LYS A 57 0.29 8.14 -0.97
C LYS A 57 0.20 6.64 -1.26
N ALA A 58 0.93 5.81 -0.50
CA ALA A 58 0.90 4.36 -0.67
C ALA A 58 -0.50 3.78 -0.41
N ILE A 59 -1.15 4.24 0.64
CA ILE A 59 -2.52 3.81 0.96
C ILE A 59 -3.51 4.25 -0.13
N LYS A 60 -3.36 5.47 -0.63
CA LYS A 60 -4.21 5.98 -1.72
C LYS A 60 -4.08 5.11 -2.97
N ILE A 61 -2.88 4.68 -3.30
CA ILE A 61 -2.65 3.77 -4.43
C ILE A 61 -3.38 2.44 -4.20
N GLY A 62 -3.27 1.87 -3.00
CA GLY A 62 -3.96 0.64 -2.66
C GLY A 62 -5.48 0.76 -2.81
N LYS A 63 -6.06 1.85 -2.33
CA LYS A 63 -7.50 2.11 -2.47
C LYS A 63 -7.91 2.23 -3.93
N GLN A 64 -7.12 2.92 -4.75
CA GLN A 64 -7.40 3.06 -6.18
C GLN A 64 -7.37 1.72 -6.90
N LEU A 65 -6.43 0.85 -6.57
CA LEU A 65 -6.34 -0.49 -7.17
C LEU A 65 -7.55 -1.34 -6.80
N ILE A 66 -8.02 -1.25 -5.57
CA ILE A 66 -9.22 -1.98 -5.13
C ILE A 66 -10.45 -1.44 -5.85
N ASP A 67 -10.61 -0.11 -5.90
CA ASP A 67 -11.76 0.52 -6.55
C ASP A 67 -11.82 0.24 -8.06
N ALA A 68 -10.67 0.10 -8.69
CA ALA A 68 -10.58 -0.19 -10.12
C ALA A 68 -10.71 -1.67 -10.45
N ASN A 69 -10.91 -2.53 -9.46
CA ASN A 69 -10.99 -3.99 -9.63
C ASN A 69 -9.75 -4.57 -10.32
N CYS A 70 -8.57 -4.00 -10.03
CA CYS A 70 -7.32 -4.53 -10.57
C CYS A 70 -6.88 -5.83 -9.88
N ILE A 71 -7.56 -6.16 -8.79
CA ILE A 71 -7.27 -7.34 -7.98
C ILE A 71 -8.56 -7.97 -7.44
#